data_b0c102e6d408bf50440e6b3b82eb7cc5
#
_entry.id   b0c102e6d408bf50440e6b3b82eb7cc5
#
_cell.length_a   1.000
_cell.length_b   1.000
_cell.length_c   1.000
_cell.angle_alpha   90.00
_cell.angle_beta   90.00
_cell.angle_gamma   90.00
#
_symmetry.space_group_name_H-M   'P 1'
#
loop_
_entity.id
_entity.type
_entity.pdbx_description
1 polymer ?
#
loop_
_entity_poly.entity_id
_entity_poly.type
_entity_poly.pdbx_seq_one_letter_code
_entity_poly.pdbx_strand_id
1 'polypeptide(L)'
;MTQPLKALRTRAANLEDAVAIAEIYNQGIADRVATFETEPRTPAQIAEWFKAGHLIMIAEADGTGAVAFAAAFPHSSRPCYAGIGEFSVYVARAHRGHRAGRAVLSALVEAATGRGFHKLVSRVFPENAASRVLLNRLGFEEIGTHRRHGQLDGVWRDCVIVERLLEHGGAPDL
;
A
#
# COMPACT_ATOMS: atom_id res chain seq x y z
N MET A 1 4.28 14.69 -27.38
CA MET A 1 3.50 15.70 -26.62
C MET A 1 3.10 15.06 -25.31
N THR A 2 3.73 15.45 -24.23
CA THR A 2 3.41 14.97 -22.87
C THR A 2 2.10 15.63 -22.47
N GLN A 3 1.03 14.85 -22.30
CA GLN A 3 -0.20 15.39 -21.72
C GLN A 3 0.13 15.97 -20.34
N PRO A 4 -0.41 17.15 -19.97
CA PRO A 4 -0.21 17.69 -18.65
C PRO A 4 -0.71 16.68 -17.63
N LEU A 5 0.09 16.47 -16.56
CA LEU A 5 -0.29 15.62 -15.43
C LEU A 5 -1.65 16.10 -14.92
N LYS A 6 -2.66 15.27 -15.09
CA LYS A 6 -3.98 15.51 -14.50
C LYS A 6 -3.79 15.69 -13.00
N ALA A 7 -4.48 16.64 -12.40
CA ALA A 7 -4.39 16.86 -10.96
C ALA A 7 -4.74 15.56 -10.22
N LEU A 8 -3.88 15.17 -9.28
CA LEU A 8 -4.13 14.02 -8.41
C LEU A 8 -4.78 14.53 -7.12
N ARG A 9 -5.85 13.86 -6.71
CA ARG A 9 -6.50 14.07 -5.41
C ARG A 9 -6.42 12.78 -4.62
N THR A 10 -6.24 12.90 -3.31
CA THR A 10 -6.27 11.75 -2.41
C THR A 10 -7.43 11.89 -1.43
N ARG A 11 -8.06 10.77 -1.11
CA ARG A 11 -9.11 10.70 -0.09
C ARG A 11 -9.17 9.31 0.54
N ALA A 12 -9.85 9.21 1.67
CA ALA A 12 -10.25 7.92 2.17
C ALA A 12 -11.16 7.22 1.15
N ALA A 13 -10.92 5.94 0.95
CA ALA A 13 -11.76 5.12 0.10
C ALA A 13 -13.08 4.78 0.82
N ASN A 14 -14.09 4.49 0.04
CA ASN A 14 -15.38 3.98 0.51
C ASN A 14 -15.78 2.72 -0.27
N LEU A 15 -16.93 2.13 0.08
CA LEU A 15 -17.37 0.88 -0.51
C LEU A 15 -17.57 0.94 -2.04
N GLU A 16 -17.91 2.11 -2.58
CA GLU A 16 -18.09 2.30 -4.03
C GLU A 16 -16.77 2.15 -4.80
N ASP A 17 -15.63 2.34 -4.13
CA ASP A 17 -14.30 2.19 -4.71
C ASP A 17 -13.87 0.72 -4.85
N ALA A 18 -14.62 -0.23 -4.30
CA ALA A 18 -14.21 -1.64 -4.25
C ALA A 18 -13.94 -2.25 -5.62
N VAL A 19 -14.68 -1.85 -6.65
CA VAL A 19 -14.46 -2.30 -8.04
C VAL A 19 -13.12 -1.80 -8.56
N ALA A 20 -12.87 -0.50 -8.46
CA ALA A 20 -11.63 0.11 -8.94
C ALA A 20 -10.40 -0.41 -8.18
N ILE A 21 -10.50 -0.60 -6.87
CA ILE A 21 -9.44 -1.18 -6.04
C ILE A 21 -9.14 -2.62 -6.49
N ALA A 22 -10.17 -3.44 -6.72
CA ALA A 22 -9.99 -4.81 -7.21
C ALA A 22 -9.28 -4.82 -8.57
N GLU A 23 -9.67 -3.97 -9.50
CA GLU A 23 -9.04 -3.85 -10.82
C GLU A 23 -7.57 -3.46 -10.73
N ILE A 24 -7.22 -2.46 -9.90
CA ILE A 24 -5.85 -2.02 -9.70
C ILE A 24 -5.02 -3.13 -9.04
N TYR A 25 -5.57 -3.79 -8.03
CA TYR A 25 -4.89 -4.88 -7.34
C TYR A 25 -4.63 -6.06 -8.29
N ASN A 26 -5.62 -6.43 -9.09
CA ASN A 26 -5.51 -7.54 -10.05
C ASN A 26 -4.45 -7.28 -11.12
N GLN A 27 -4.22 -6.03 -11.53
CA GLN A 27 -3.08 -5.68 -12.37
C GLN A 27 -1.75 -6.01 -11.68
N GLY A 28 -1.62 -5.68 -10.38
CA GLY A 28 -0.44 -6.01 -9.58
C GLY A 28 -0.24 -7.52 -9.42
N ILE A 29 -1.33 -8.27 -9.20
CA ILE A 29 -1.30 -9.74 -9.14
C ILE A 29 -0.83 -10.33 -10.47
N ALA A 30 -1.39 -9.86 -11.59
CA ALA A 30 -1.03 -10.35 -12.92
C ALA A 30 0.43 -10.06 -13.29
N ASP A 31 1.00 -8.95 -12.81
CA ASP A 31 2.37 -8.54 -13.11
C ASP A 31 3.44 -9.38 -12.39
N ARG A 32 3.07 -10.14 -11.34
CA ARG A 32 3.98 -11.05 -10.59
C ARG A 32 5.20 -10.38 -9.95
N VAL A 33 5.13 -9.07 -9.67
CA VAL A 33 6.30 -8.30 -9.16
C VAL A 33 6.08 -7.64 -7.79
N ALA A 34 4.86 -7.74 -7.23
CA ALA A 34 4.51 -6.99 -6.04
C ALA A 34 3.81 -7.80 -4.93
N THR A 35 3.35 -9.00 -5.20
CA THR A 35 2.58 -9.80 -4.25
C THR A 35 2.76 -11.30 -4.51
N PHE A 36 2.59 -12.11 -3.46
CA PHE A 36 2.51 -13.57 -3.57
C PHE A 36 1.13 -14.07 -4.02
N GLU A 37 0.13 -13.20 -4.07
CA GLU A 37 -1.19 -13.56 -4.56
C GLU A 37 -1.14 -13.95 -6.03
N THR A 38 -1.84 -15.01 -6.39
CA THR A 38 -1.90 -15.52 -7.76
C THR A 38 -3.30 -15.46 -8.34
N GLU A 39 -4.31 -15.45 -7.46
CA GLU A 39 -5.72 -15.40 -7.85
C GLU A 39 -6.26 -13.98 -7.81
N PRO A 40 -6.96 -13.53 -8.86
CA PRO A 40 -7.59 -12.22 -8.87
C PRO A 40 -8.59 -12.06 -7.71
N ARG A 41 -8.65 -10.87 -7.15
CA ARG A 41 -9.62 -10.49 -6.13
C ARG A 41 -10.91 -9.97 -6.76
N THR A 42 -12.04 -10.37 -6.19
CA THR A 42 -13.34 -9.82 -6.57
C THR A 42 -13.63 -8.53 -5.81
N PRO A 43 -14.50 -7.64 -6.34
CA PRO A 43 -14.96 -6.48 -5.59
C PRO A 43 -15.60 -6.84 -4.24
N ALA A 44 -16.29 -7.98 -4.15
CA ALA A 44 -16.87 -8.47 -2.90
C ALA A 44 -15.79 -8.78 -1.84
N GLN A 45 -14.65 -9.35 -2.23
CA GLN A 45 -13.52 -9.58 -1.32
C GLN A 45 -12.89 -8.26 -0.86
N ILE A 46 -12.83 -7.25 -1.72
CA ILE A 46 -12.37 -5.90 -1.32
C ILE A 46 -13.40 -5.26 -0.38
N ALA A 47 -14.69 -5.46 -0.60
CA ALA A 47 -15.73 -4.94 0.28
C ALA A 47 -15.58 -5.44 1.73
N GLU A 48 -15.07 -6.65 1.95
CA GLU A 48 -14.78 -7.17 3.30
C GLU A 48 -13.70 -6.33 4.02
N TRP A 49 -12.76 -5.72 3.31
CA TRP A 49 -11.77 -4.82 3.92
C TRP A 49 -12.43 -3.60 4.56
N PHE A 50 -13.48 -3.05 3.92
CA PHE A 50 -14.24 -1.93 4.46
C PHE A 50 -15.05 -2.35 5.68
N LYS A 51 -15.70 -3.52 5.64
CA LYS A 51 -16.45 -4.07 6.78
C LYS A 51 -15.55 -4.33 7.98
N ALA A 52 -14.32 -4.77 7.74
CA ALA A 52 -13.31 -4.97 8.79
C ALA A 52 -12.73 -3.66 9.35
N GLY A 53 -13.08 -2.50 8.75
CA GLY A 53 -12.62 -1.20 9.21
C GLY A 53 -11.17 -0.88 8.87
N HIS A 54 -10.59 -1.56 7.86
CA HIS A 54 -9.23 -1.29 7.42
C HIS A 54 -9.08 0.14 6.88
N LEU A 55 -7.90 0.70 7.05
CA LEU A 55 -7.59 2.02 6.53
C LEU A 55 -7.22 1.91 5.05
N ILE A 56 -8.00 2.53 4.18
CA ILE A 56 -7.79 2.47 2.74
C ILE A 56 -7.86 3.89 2.19
N MET A 57 -6.82 4.28 1.45
CA MET A 57 -6.74 5.56 0.75
C MET A 57 -6.68 5.32 -0.75
N ILE A 58 -7.27 6.21 -1.53
CA ILE A 58 -7.14 6.21 -2.99
C ILE A 58 -6.54 7.52 -3.48
N ALA A 59 -5.89 7.46 -4.63
CA ALA A 59 -5.58 8.62 -5.45
C ALA A 59 -6.44 8.59 -6.71
N GLU A 60 -7.06 9.70 -7.01
CA GLU A 60 -7.92 9.91 -8.18
C GLU A 60 -7.23 10.86 -9.17
N ALA A 61 -7.38 10.59 -10.46
CA ALA A 61 -6.99 11.51 -11.52
C ALA A 61 -8.25 12.05 -12.19
N ASP A 62 -8.27 13.36 -12.46
CA ASP A 62 -9.42 14.03 -13.06
C ASP A 62 -9.93 13.31 -14.31
N GLY A 63 -11.23 12.99 -14.33
CA GLY A 63 -11.91 12.30 -15.43
C GLY A 63 -11.55 10.82 -15.60
N THR A 64 -10.80 10.22 -14.66
CA THR A 64 -10.41 8.80 -14.70
C THR A 64 -10.91 8.03 -13.48
N GLY A 65 -11.11 8.70 -12.33
CA GLY A 65 -11.43 8.06 -11.06
C GLY A 65 -10.17 7.54 -10.35
N ALA A 66 -10.32 6.48 -9.54
CA ALA A 66 -9.22 5.92 -8.78
C ALA A 66 -8.13 5.33 -9.70
N VAL A 67 -6.90 5.76 -9.50
CA VAL A 67 -5.71 5.32 -10.27
C VAL A 67 -4.66 4.66 -9.39
N ALA A 68 -4.78 4.76 -8.08
CA ALA A 68 -3.93 4.08 -7.12
C ALA A 68 -4.68 3.90 -5.80
N PHE A 69 -4.29 2.89 -5.03
CA PHE A 69 -4.73 2.75 -3.65
C PHE A 69 -3.58 2.33 -2.75
N ALA A 70 -3.71 2.66 -1.47
CA ALA A 70 -2.88 2.15 -0.40
C ALA A 70 -3.77 1.72 0.76
N ALA A 71 -3.48 0.58 1.35
CA ALA A 71 -4.26 0.02 2.45
C ALA A 71 -3.35 -0.40 3.59
N ALA A 72 -3.80 -0.21 4.83
CA ALA A 72 -3.14 -0.68 6.04
C ALA A 72 -4.05 -1.64 6.81
N PHE A 73 -3.49 -2.78 7.17
CA PHE A 73 -4.14 -3.85 7.91
C PHE A 73 -3.44 -4.02 9.26
N PRO A 74 -4.10 -4.54 10.30
CA PRO A 74 -3.42 -4.89 11.53
C PRO A 74 -2.27 -5.88 11.27
N HIS A 75 -1.08 -5.56 11.76
CA HIS A 75 0.08 -6.45 11.60
C HIS A 75 -0.12 -7.80 12.32
N SER A 76 -0.81 -7.78 13.46
CA SER A 76 -1.07 -8.95 14.27
C SER A 76 -2.30 -8.74 15.14
N SER A 77 -2.97 -9.84 15.50
CA SER A 77 -4.08 -9.84 16.46
C SER A 77 -3.63 -9.75 17.92
N ARG A 78 -2.33 -9.87 18.20
CA ARG A 78 -1.80 -9.79 19.57
C ARG A 78 -1.81 -8.36 20.07
N PRO A 79 -2.34 -8.06 21.28
CA PRO A 79 -2.44 -6.68 21.80
C PRO A 79 -1.11 -5.93 21.88
N CYS A 80 0.01 -6.64 22.13
CA CYS A 80 1.34 -6.03 22.18
C CYS A 80 1.82 -5.43 20.85
N TYR A 81 1.18 -5.76 19.73
CA TYR A 81 1.47 -5.21 18.41
C TYR A 81 0.38 -4.23 17.94
N ALA A 82 -0.52 -3.83 18.83
CA ALA A 82 -1.52 -2.82 18.49
C ALA A 82 -0.83 -1.51 18.03
N GLY A 83 -1.39 -0.91 16.97
CA GLY A 83 -0.79 0.31 16.39
C GLY A 83 0.33 0.06 15.36
N ILE A 84 0.65 -1.20 15.05
CA ILE A 84 1.48 -1.55 13.88
C ILE A 84 0.55 -1.91 12.73
N GLY A 85 0.67 -1.18 11.61
CA GLY A 85 -0.05 -1.45 10.37
C GLY A 85 0.85 -2.12 9.33
N GLU A 86 0.40 -3.22 8.74
CA GLU A 86 1.01 -3.78 7.54
C GLU A 86 0.33 -3.17 6.33
N PHE A 87 1.09 -2.53 5.45
CA PHE A 87 0.52 -1.80 4.33
C PHE A 87 0.92 -2.37 2.98
N SER A 88 0.10 -2.05 1.99
CA SER A 88 0.39 -2.27 0.58
C SER A 88 0.00 -1.04 -0.25
N VAL A 89 0.64 -0.85 -1.40
CA VAL A 89 0.36 0.22 -2.34
C VAL A 89 0.40 -0.32 -3.77
N TYR A 90 -0.61 0.03 -4.55
CA TYR A 90 -0.74 -0.38 -5.95
C TYR A 90 -1.16 0.81 -6.80
N VAL A 91 -0.62 0.84 -8.03
CA VAL A 91 -0.89 1.89 -9.01
C VAL A 91 -1.33 1.22 -10.31
N ALA A 92 -2.43 1.70 -10.90
CA ALA A 92 -2.88 1.26 -12.21
C ALA A 92 -1.75 1.41 -13.23
N ARG A 93 -1.57 0.41 -14.12
CA ARG A 93 -0.45 0.38 -15.09
C ARG A 93 -0.30 1.68 -15.87
N ALA A 94 -1.40 2.22 -16.37
CA ALA A 94 -1.41 3.44 -17.16
C ALA A 94 -0.97 4.70 -16.40
N HIS A 95 -0.90 4.63 -15.06
CA HIS A 95 -0.59 5.76 -14.18
C HIS A 95 0.69 5.57 -13.38
N ARG A 96 1.45 4.50 -13.65
CA ARG A 96 2.79 4.29 -13.04
C ARG A 96 3.77 5.34 -13.54
N GLY A 97 4.69 5.75 -12.69
CA GLY A 97 5.64 6.82 -13.01
C GLY A 97 5.07 8.25 -12.91
N HIS A 98 3.76 8.41 -12.67
CA HIS A 98 3.06 9.71 -12.61
C HIS A 98 2.74 10.18 -11.19
N ARG A 99 3.56 9.81 -10.20
CA ARG A 99 3.47 10.22 -8.79
C ARG A 99 2.23 9.72 -8.01
N ALA A 100 1.33 8.95 -8.63
CA ALA A 100 0.13 8.44 -7.95
C ALA A 100 0.46 7.59 -6.72
N GLY A 101 1.46 6.72 -6.80
CA GLY A 101 1.92 5.91 -5.66
C GLY A 101 2.44 6.77 -4.52
N ARG A 102 3.19 7.83 -4.81
CA ARG A 102 3.66 8.78 -3.79
C ARG A 102 2.50 9.49 -3.12
N ALA A 103 1.56 10.00 -3.91
CA ALA A 103 0.41 10.72 -3.39
C ALA A 103 -0.42 9.86 -2.44
N VAL A 104 -0.80 8.65 -2.88
CA VAL A 104 -1.67 7.77 -2.09
C VAL A 104 -0.97 7.22 -0.85
N LEU A 105 0.34 6.92 -0.92
CA LEU A 105 1.07 6.41 0.23
C LEU A 105 1.35 7.52 1.26
N SER A 106 1.62 8.76 0.82
CA SER A 106 1.70 9.91 1.73
C SER A 106 0.38 10.11 2.48
N ALA A 107 -0.75 10.04 1.78
CA ALA A 107 -2.07 10.14 2.39
C ALA A 107 -2.34 9.00 3.39
N LEU A 108 -1.90 7.76 3.08
CA LEU A 108 -2.00 6.64 4.01
C LEU A 108 -1.20 6.89 5.29
N VAL A 109 0.03 7.40 5.17
CA VAL A 109 0.90 7.71 6.33
C VAL A 109 0.23 8.74 7.23
N GLU A 110 -0.30 9.83 6.68
CA GLU A 110 -1.02 10.86 7.44
C GLU A 110 -2.26 10.29 8.14
N ALA A 111 -3.08 9.54 7.40
CA ALA A 111 -4.29 8.94 7.94
C ALA A 111 -3.99 7.87 9.01
N ALA A 112 -2.94 7.08 8.84
CA ALA A 112 -2.49 6.10 9.82
C ALA A 112 -2.02 6.78 11.12
N THR A 113 -1.24 7.85 10.99
CA THR A 113 -0.81 8.66 12.15
C THR A 113 -2.02 9.21 12.89
N GLY A 114 -3.00 9.78 12.18
CA GLY A 114 -4.23 10.29 12.77
C GLY A 114 -5.11 9.22 13.43
N ARG A 115 -4.99 7.95 13.03
CA ARG A 115 -5.68 6.81 13.66
C ARG A 115 -4.93 6.19 14.84
N GLY A 116 -3.75 6.70 15.20
CA GLY A 116 -2.96 6.21 16.32
C GLY A 116 -2.01 5.05 15.98
N PHE A 117 -1.78 4.77 14.70
CA PHE A 117 -0.69 3.87 14.33
C PHE A 117 0.64 4.55 14.67
N HIS A 118 1.54 3.81 15.32
CA HIS A 118 2.89 4.30 15.62
C HIS A 118 3.93 3.76 14.63
N LYS A 119 3.56 2.78 13.81
CA LYS A 119 4.48 2.14 12.86
C LYS A 119 3.72 1.56 11.67
N LEU A 120 4.29 1.73 10.50
CA LEU A 120 3.90 1.02 9.29
C LEU A 120 5.03 0.10 8.82
N VAL A 121 4.67 -1.12 8.44
CA VAL A 121 5.59 -2.14 7.92
C VAL A 121 5.08 -2.69 6.60
N SER A 122 5.99 -3.13 5.72
CA SER A 122 5.63 -3.86 4.51
C SER A 122 6.77 -4.78 4.07
N ARG A 123 6.47 -5.62 3.10
CA ARG A 123 7.41 -6.52 2.44
C ARG A 123 7.43 -6.23 0.96
N VAL A 124 8.63 -6.15 0.39
CA VAL A 124 8.84 -5.80 -1.02
C VAL A 124 9.79 -6.81 -1.64
N PHE A 125 9.49 -7.26 -2.85
CA PHE A 125 10.45 -8.10 -3.57
C PHE A 125 11.72 -7.30 -3.88
N PRO A 126 12.93 -7.89 -3.73
CA PRO A 126 14.19 -7.21 -4.00
C PRO A 126 14.25 -6.58 -5.41
N GLU A 127 13.62 -7.24 -6.38
CA GLU A 127 13.58 -6.83 -7.79
C GLU A 127 12.63 -5.65 -8.05
N ASN A 128 11.71 -5.34 -7.12
CA ASN A 128 10.76 -4.25 -7.27
C ASN A 128 11.43 -2.90 -6.94
N ALA A 129 12.36 -2.49 -7.79
CA ALA A 129 13.14 -1.28 -7.60
C ALA A 129 12.26 -0.01 -7.51
N ALA A 130 11.16 0.04 -8.26
CA ALA A 130 10.24 1.18 -8.24
C ALA A 130 9.61 1.39 -6.86
N SER A 131 9.12 0.31 -6.23
CA SER A 131 8.58 0.36 -4.86
C SER A 131 9.65 0.72 -3.84
N ARG A 132 10.85 0.13 -3.91
CA ARG A 132 11.94 0.41 -2.99
C ARG A 132 12.34 1.89 -3.02
N VAL A 133 12.48 2.47 -4.22
CA VAL A 133 12.77 3.90 -4.38
C VAL A 133 11.63 4.77 -3.83
N LEU A 134 10.38 4.42 -4.10
CA LEU A 134 9.21 5.13 -3.58
C LEU A 134 9.22 5.13 -2.05
N LEU A 135 9.38 3.97 -1.44
CA LEU A 135 9.35 3.80 0.01
C LEU A 135 10.48 4.57 0.70
N ASN A 136 11.71 4.47 0.19
CA ASN A 136 12.85 5.21 0.71
C ASN A 136 12.60 6.73 0.67
N ARG A 137 12.06 7.26 -0.43
CA ARG A 137 11.70 8.69 -0.56
C ARG A 137 10.62 9.14 0.41
N LEU A 138 9.83 8.24 0.94
CA LEU A 138 8.79 8.50 1.93
C LEU A 138 9.22 8.15 3.36
N GLY A 139 10.54 7.98 3.59
CA GLY A 139 11.10 7.76 4.91
C GLY A 139 10.92 6.36 5.46
N PHE A 140 10.63 5.37 4.62
CA PHE A 140 10.69 3.97 5.01
C PHE A 140 12.13 3.46 4.92
N GLU A 141 12.55 2.72 5.93
CA GLU A 141 13.87 2.11 6.03
C GLU A 141 13.81 0.62 5.68
N GLU A 142 14.78 0.14 4.94
CA GLU A 142 14.98 -1.30 4.73
C GLU A 142 15.74 -1.87 5.92
N ILE A 143 15.08 -2.71 6.72
CA ILE A 143 15.60 -3.21 7.99
C ILE A 143 16.15 -4.64 7.91
N GLY A 144 15.92 -5.32 6.79
CA GLY A 144 16.42 -6.68 6.61
C GLY A 144 15.78 -7.38 5.42
N THR A 145 16.23 -8.61 5.20
CA THR A 145 15.71 -9.46 4.13
C THR A 145 15.38 -10.85 4.67
N HIS A 146 14.14 -11.27 4.49
CA HIS A 146 13.74 -12.66 4.67
C HIS A 146 14.09 -13.45 3.42
N ARG A 147 15.00 -14.41 3.54
CA ARG A 147 15.37 -15.28 2.43
C ARG A 147 14.34 -16.39 2.26
N ARG A 148 13.99 -16.72 1.01
CA ARG A 148 13.02 -17.77 0.65
C ARG A 148 11.75 -17.67 1.49
N HIS A 149 11.19 -16.47 1.57
CA HIS A 149 10.09 -16.16 2.48
C HIS A 149 8.74 -16.71 2.00
N GLY A 150 8.55 -16.83 0.71
CA GLY A 150 7.36 -17.40 0.09
C GLY A 150 7.64 -17.90 -1.32
N GLN A 151 6.69 -18.65 -1.86
CA GLN A 151 6.76 -19.12 -3.25
C GLN A 151 5.77 -18.32 -4.11
N LEU A 152 6.22 -17.93 -5.30
CA LEU A 152 5.40 -17.39 -6.35
C LEU A 152 5.60 -18.23 -7.61
N ASP A 153 4.53 -18.85 -8.10
CA ASP A 153 4.55 -19.79 -9.23
C ASP A 153 5.64 -20.89 -9.06
N GLY A 154 5.75 -21.43 -7.83
CA GLY A 154 6.72 -22.49 -7.50
C GLY A 154 8.17 -22.02 -7.28
N VAL A 155 8.45 -20.73 -7.43
CA VAL A 155 9.79 -20.15 -7.23
C VAL A 155 9.88 -19.45 -5.88
N TRP A 156 10.88 -19.81 -5.08
CA TRP A 156 11.16 -19.12 -3.82
C TRP A 156 11.59 -17.69 -4.04
N ARG A 157 10.98 -16.77 -3.30
CA ARG A 157 11.27 -15.34 -3.33
C ARG A 157 11.74 -14.85 -1.98
N ASP A 158 12.71 -13.96 -2.01
CA ASP A 158 13.11 -13.17 -0.86
C ASP A 158 12.17 -11.97 -0.69
N CYS A 159 12.09 -11.45 0.53
CA CYS A 159 11.37 -10.22 0.83
C CYS A 159 12.25 -9.26 1.61
N VAL A 160 12.42 -8.05 1.10
CA VAL A 160 12.96 -6.93 1.85
C VAL A 160 11.88 -6.41 2.79
N ILE A 161 12.22 -6.27 4.07
CA ILE A 161 11.32 -5.72 5.07
C ILE A 161 11.59 -4.24 5.17
N VAL A 162 10.53 -3.44 5.08
CA VAL A 162 10.58 -2.00 5.23
C VAL A 162 9.71 -1.56 6.39
N GLU A 163 10.14 -0.55 7.12
CA GLU A 163 9.34 0.05 8.19
C GLU A 163 9.51 1.57 8.25
N ARG A 164 8.50 2.22 8.81
CA ARG A 164 8.56 3.63 9.16
C ARG A 164 7.87 3.83 10.50
N LEU A 165 8.58 4.47 11.44
CA LEU A 165 7.98 4.97 12.67
C LEU A 165 7.17 6.23 12.35
N LEU A 166 5.97 6.31 12.93
CA LEU A 166 5.08 7.44 12.77
C LEU A 166 5.17 8.31 14.04
N GLU A 167 5.59 9.55 13.86
CA GLU A 167 5.63 10.50 14.96
C GLU A 167 4.22 10.98 15.26
N HIS A 168 3.70 10.62 16.41
CA HIS A 168 2.55 11.32 16.98
C HIS A 168 3.02 12.67 17.51
N GLY A 169 2.35 13.75 17.17
CA GLY A 169 2.63 15.08 17.73
C GLY A 169 2.31 15.15 19.23
N GLY A 170 3.15 14.53 20.01
CA GLY A 170 3.10 14.45 21.46
C GLY A 170 3.99 13.28 21.88
N ALA A 171 5.16 13.57 22.47
CA ALA A 171 6.00 12.54 23.04
C ALA A 171 5.17 11.72 24.04
N PRO A 172 5.25 10.38 24.06
CA PRO A 172 4.81 9.64 25.22
C PRO A 172 5.71 10.05 26.37
N ASP A 173 5.14 10.63 27.40
CA ASP A 173 5.81 10.77 28.70
C ASP A 173 6.20 9.36 29.15
N LEU A 174 7.51 9.11 29.25
CA LEU A 174 8.08 7.93 29.90
C LEU A 174 7.96 8.07 31.42
#